data_dee80c85159b60c7fb4ba985de708939
#
_entry.id   dee80c85159b60c7fb4ba985de708939
#
_cell.length_a   1.000
_cell.length_b   1.000
_cell.length_c   1.000
_cell.angle_alpha   90.00
_cell.angle_beta   90.00
_cell.angle_gamma   90.00
#
_symmetry.space_group_name_H-M   'P 1'
#
loop_
_entity.id
_entity.type
_entity.pdbx_description
1 polymer ?
#
loop_
_entity_poly.entity_id
_entity_poly.type
_entity_poly.pdbx_seq_one_letter_code
_entity_poly.pdbx_strand_id
1 'polypeptide(L)' 'MTKLNKDVSRETNTVIRDRGKDRMLCVTLKKGNEKYGDFIELRPKGTQVKYTVTMEELYSLGQAKLIRAHGL' A
#
# COMPACT_ATOMS: atom_id res chain seq x y z
N MET A 1 5.59 -4.56 -20.08
CA MET A 1 5.62 -4.37 -18.61
C MET A 1 5.83 -5.69 -17.92
N THR A 2 6.68 -5.70 -16.91
CA THR A 2 7.00 -6.93 -16.19
C THR A 2 5.94 -7.26 -15.15
N LYS A 3 5.49 -8.51 -15.14
CA LYS A 3 4.54 -8.97 -14.14
C LYS A 3 5.21 -9.13 -12.77
N LEU A 4 4.43 -8.92 -11.72
CA LEU A 4 4.89 -9.18 -10.36
C LEU A 4 5.00 -10.70 -10.16
N ASN A 5 6.22 -11.22 -10.02
CA ASN A 5 6.45 -12.64 -9.85
C ASN A 5 7.02 -13.02 -8.48
N LYS A 6 7.29 -12.04 -7.65
CA LYS A 6 7.74 -12.21 -6.27
C LYS A 6 7.43 -10.95 -5.47
N ASP A 7 7.46 -11.06 -4.15
CA ASP A 7 7.23 -9.90 -3.28
C ASP A 7 8.34 -8.88 -3.45
N VAL A 8 7.96 -7.59 -3.46
CA VAL A 8 8.90 -6.48 -3.57
C VAL A 8 8.61 -5.48 -2.45
N SER A 9 9.58 -5.27 -1.58
CA SER A 9 9.45 -4.34 -0.46
C SER A 9 10.33 -3.12 -0.67
N ARG A 10 9.81 -1.96 -0.28
CA ARG A 10 10.57 -0.71 -0.34
C ARG A 10 10.20 0.18 0.84
N GLU A 11 11.20 0.88 1.36
CA GLU A 11 10.97 1.97 2.31
C GLU A 11 10.62 3.21 1.49
N THR A 12 9.55 3.89 1.86
CA THR A 12 9.14 5.12 1.16
C THR A 12 9.68 6.35 1.88
N ASN A 13 9.58 7.50 1.24
CA ASN A 13 9.92 8.78 1.86
C ASN A 13 8.72 9.39 2.59
N THR A 14 7.68 8.61 2.82
CA THR A 14 6.48 9.07 3.50
C THR A 14 6.59 8.79 4.99
N VAL A 15 6.46 9.83 5.80
CA VAL A 15 6.46 9.72 7.25
C VAL A 15 5.03 9.55 7.73
N ILE A 16 4.80 8.58 8.59
CA ILE A 16 3.51 8.37 9.24
C ILE A 16 3.70 8.44 10.74
N ARG A 17 2.63 8.82 11.43
CA ARG A 17 2.65 8.86 12.89
C ARG A 17 2.08 7.57 13.44
N ASP A 18 2.92 6.83 14.17
CA ASP A 18 2.56 5.55 14.76
C ASP A 18 2.79 5.62 16.27
N ARG A 19 1.72 5.59 17.04
CA ARG A 19 1.75 5.58 18.52
C ARG A 19 2.62 6.70 19.09
N GLY A 20 2.49 7.89 18.52
CA GLY A 20 3.22 9.06 18.97
C GLY A 20 4.65 9.18 18.44
N LYS A 21 5.07 8.28 17.59
CA LYS A 21 6.39 8.32 16.94
C LYS A 21 6.25 8.46 15.43
N ASP A 22 7.11 9.27 14.83
CA ASP A 22 7.18 9.39 13.39
C ASP A 22 8.03 8.24 12.84
N ARG A 23 7.48 7.54 11.86
CA ARG A 23 8.16 6.40 11.22
C ARG A 23 7.98 6.46 9.73
N MET A 24 8.99 6.03 9.00
CA MET A 24 8.85 5.87 7.56
C MET A 24 7.89 4.74 7.24
N LEU A 25 7.12 4.90 6.19
CA LEU A 25 6.20 3.87 5.73
C LEU A 25 6.92 2.91 4.80
N CYS A 26 6.87 1.63 5.11
CA CYS A 26 7.39 0.57 4.25
C CYS A 26 6.23 -0.06 3.49
N VAL A 27 6.41 -0.26 2.20
CA VAL A 27 5.38 -0.81 1.32
C VAL A 27 5.91 -2.08 0.67
N THR A 28 5.11 -3.13 0.70
CA THR A 28 5.44 -4.38 0.03
C THR A 28 4.36 -4.71 -1.00
N LEU A 29 4.79 -4.93 -2.24
CA LEU A 29 3.92 -5.49 -3.26
C LEU A 29 3.94 -7.00 -3.06
N LYS A 30 2.82 -7.56 -2.59
CA LYS A 30 2.71 -8.99 -2.29
C LYS A 30 2.10 -9.71 -3.46
N LYS A 31 2.78 -10.74 -3.93
CA LYS A 31 2.23 -11.58 -4.97
C LYS A 31 1.11 -12.44 -4.39
N GLY A 32 -0.09 -12.27 -4.90
CA GLY A 32 -1.23 -13.10 -4.55
C GLY A 32 -1.40 -14.26 -5.50
N ASN A 33 -2.61 -14.80 -5.56
CA ASN A 33 -2.95 -15.87 -6.48
C ASN A 33 -3.93 -15.36 -7.55
N GLU A 34 -4.25 -16.20 -8.51
CA GLU A 34 -5.14 -15.83 -9.61
C GLU A 34 -6.56 -15.50 -9.15
N LYS A 35 -6.97 -16.08 -8.03
CA LYS A 35 -8.32 -15.88 -7.52
C LYS A 35 -8.50 -14.52 -6.84
N TYR A 36 -7.51 -14.08 -6.06
CA TYR A 36 -7.60 -12.86 -5.26
C TYR A 36 -6.74 -11.71 -5.78
N GLY A 37 -5.82 -12.01 -6.69
CA GLY A 37 -4.89 -11.02 -7.22
C GLY A 37 -3.81 -10.67 -6.22
N ASP A 38 -3.00 -9.70 -6.59
CA ASP A 38 -1.92 -9.20 -5.75
C ASP A 38 -2.47 -8.16 -4.77
N PHE A 39 -1.71 -7.89 -3.72
CA PHE A 39 -2.13 -6.91 -2.72
C PHE A 39 -0.94 -6.14 -2.19
N ILE A 40 -1.22 -5.08 -1.44
CA ILE A 40 -0.21 -4.22 -0.84
C ILE A 40 -0.23 -4.38 0.67
N GLU A 41 0.96 -4.52 1.25
CA GLU A 41 1.14 -4.55 2.69
C GLU A 41 1.84 -3.27 3.11
N LEU A 42 1.27 -2.59 4.10
CA LEU A 42 1.79 -1.33 4.64
C LEU A 42 2.27 -1.59 6.06
N ARG A 43 3.48 -1.13 6.36
CA ARG A 43 4.08 -1.34 7.68
C ARG A 43 4.90 -0.13 8.08
N PRO A 44 4.71 0.41 9.29
CA PRO A 44 5.63 1.40 9.82
C PRO A 44 7.00 0.76 10.04
N LYS A 45 8.05 1.45 9.66
CA LYS A 45 9.42 0.94 9.78
C LYS A 45 9.73 0.58 11.23
N GLY A 46 10.31 -0.60 11.42
CA GLY A 46 10.72 -1.06 12.75
C GLY A 46 9.59 -1.66 13.59
N THR A 47 8.43 -1.90 13.01
CA THR A 47 7.31 -2.52 13.73
C THR A 47 6.91 -3.84 13.10
N GLN A 48 6.12 -4.62 13.85
CA GLN A 48 5.53 -5.87 13.34
C GLN A 48 4.10 -5.67 12.85
N VAL A 49 3.57 -4.46 12.99
CA VAL A 49 2.20 -4.16 12.57
C VAL A 49 2.14 -4.06 11.06
N LYS A 50 1.20 -4.78 10.45
CA LYS A 50 1.03 -4.80 9.00
C LYS A 50 -0.43 -4.57 8.66
N TYR A 51 -0.66 -3.72 7.66
CA TYR A 51 -1.99 -3.47 7.13
C TYR A 51 -2.01 -3.89 5.67
N THR A 52 -3.03 -4.61 5.27
CA THR A 52 -3.15 -5.15 3.92
C THR A 52 -4.26 -4.44 3.17
N VAL A 53 -3.96 -4.03 1.95
CA VAL A 53 -4.92 -3.38 1.06
C VAL A 53 -4.90 -4.12 -0.28
N THR A 54 -6.09 -4.49 -0.78
CA THR A 54 -6.15 -5.13 -2.09
C THR A 54 -5.94 -4.08 -3.19
N MET A 55 -5.50 -4.53 -4.36
CA MET A 55 -5.32 -3.62 -5.50
C MET A 55 -6.65 -2.97 -5.90
N GLU A 56 -7.74 -3.72 -5.81
CA GLU A 56 -9.06 -3.21 -6.13
C GLU A 56 -9.49 -2.09 -5.17
N GLU A 57 -9.26 -2.28 -3.86
CA GLU A 57 -9.54 -1.24 -2.87
C GLU A 57 -8.71 0.02 -3.13
N LEU A 58 -7.44 -0.16 -3.44
CA LEU A 58 -6.55 0.94 -3.71
C LEU A 58 -6.98 1.71 -4.97
N TYR A 59 -7.37 0.98 -6.00
CA TYR A 59 -7.87 1.57 -7.23
C TYR A 59 -9.14 2.40 -6.98
N SER A 60 -10.07 1.84 -6.20
CA SER A 60 -11.32 2.55 -5.84
C SER A 60 -11.04 3.82 -5.06
N LEU A 61 -10.07 3.76 -4.14
CA LEU A 61 -9.66 4.95 -3.37
C LEU A 61 -9.10 6.02 -4.29
N GLY A 62 -8.28 5.63 -5.25
CA GLY A 62 -7.71 6.55 -6.24
C GLY A 62 -8.78 7.23 -7.07
N GLN A 63 -9.78 6.48 -7.52
CA GLN A 63 -10.91 7.03 -8.25
C GLN A 63 -11.67 8.06 -7.41
N ALA A 64 -11.95 7.74 -6.15
CA ALA A 64 -12.67 8.64 -5.26
C ALA A 64 -11.92 9.95 -5.04
N LYS A 65 -10.60 9.88 -4.91
CA LYS A 65 -9.77 11.08 -4.76
C LYS A 65 -9.78 11.94 -6.00
N LEU A 66 -9.72 11.33 -7.17
CA LEU A 66 -9.75 12.05 -8.43
C LEU A 66 -11.08 12.81 -8.59
N ILE A 67 -12.19 12.17 -8.27
CA ILE A 67 -13.51 12.79 -8.31
C ILE A 67 -13.52 14.03 -7.40
N ARG A 68 -13.03 13.93 -6.19
CA ARG A 68 -12.97 15.07 -5.26
C ARG A 68 -12.07 16.20 -5.78
N ALA A 69 -10.94 15.84 -6.33
CA ALA A 69 -9.99 16.82 -6.87
C ALA A 69 -10.57 17.62 -8.01
N HIS A 70 -11.52 17.07 -8.76
CA HIS A 70 -12.19 17.75 -9.87
C HIS A 70 -13.48 18.46 -9.44
N GLY A 71 -13.72 18.59 -8.16
CA GLY A 71 -14.83 19.38 -7.65
C GLY A 71 -16.20 18.74 -7.79
N LEU A 72 -16.23 17.46 -7.82
CA LEU A 72 -17.48 16.70 -7.89
C LEU A 72 -18.03 16.41 -6.50
#